data_440e5e91f97426b1e006d85d70c7d36a
#
_entry.id   440e5e91f97426b1e006d85d70c7d36a
#
_cell.length_a   1.000
_cell.length_b   1.000
_cell.length_c   1.000
_cell.angle_alpha   90.00
_cell.angle_beta   90.00
_cell.angle_gamma   90.00
#
_symmetry.space_group_name_H-M   'P 1'
#
loop_
_entity.id
_entity.type
_entity.pdbx_description
1 polymer ?
#
loop_
_entity_poly.entity_id
_entity_poly.type
_entity_poly.pdbx_seq_one_letter_code
_entity_poly.pdbx_strand_id
1 'polypeptide(L)'
;MKAMHKFIKRITKSKKNIRNILVIGTGWEKLPLLCDGFASVFVISIGSQDFRRKNLIYKESFDQIGTLPDIDAIVMDRDQDIHVYKLLPLLNKYQSVILVQGIELFAKSEYKFLKTHGYAVVEMFSDSHIWKKIN
;
A
#
# COMPACT_ATOMS: atom_id res chain seq x y z
N MET A 1 -1.49 -15.47 2.83
CA MET A 1 -2.00 -14.25 2.12
C MET A 1 -3.38 -13.80 2.59
N LYS A 2 -3.72 -14.20 3.81
CA LYS A 2 -5.02 -13.85 4.42
C LYS A 2 -5.21 -12.33 4.54
N ALA A 3 -4.16 -11.62 4.94
CA ALA A 3 -4.20 -10.15 5.06
C ALA A 3 -4.49 -9.49 3.72
N MET A 4 -3.86 -9.97 2.65
CA MET A 4 -4.05 -9.41 1.31
C MET A 4 -5.50 -9.60 0.83
N HIS A 5 -6.08 -10.79 1.03
CA HIS A 5 -7.48 -11.04 0.67
C HIS A 5 -8.44 -10.13 1.43
N LYS A 6 -8.21 -9.95 2.72
CA LYS A 6 -9.02 -9.05 3.55
C LYS A 6 -8.88 -7.59 3.11
N PHE A 7 -7.65 -7.19 2.77
CA PHE A 7 -7.38 -5.84 2.27
C PHE A 7 -8.13 -5.57 0.97
N ILE A 8 -8.07 -6.51 0.01
CA ILE A 8 -8.79 -6.40 -1.25
C ILE A 8 -10.29 -6.25 -1.00
N LYS A 9 -10.85 -7.08 -0.15
CA LYS A 9 -12.27 -7.00 0.22
C LYS A 9 -12.64 -5.65 0.81
N ARG A 10 -11.83 -5.15 1.74
CA ARG A 10 -12.09 -3.88 2.41
C ARG A 10 -12.10 -2.72 1.43
N ILE A 11 -11.15 -2.69 0.51
CA ILE A 11 -11.06 -1.62 -0.48
C ILE A 11 -12.26 -1.65 -1.41
N THR A 12 -12.62 -2.82 -1.94
CA THR A 12 -13.73 -2.95 -2.87
C THR A 12 -15.06 -2.57 -2.25
N LYS A 13 -15.22 -2.76 -0.93
CA LYS A 13 -16.42 -2.34 -0.22
C LYS A 13 -16.48 -0.84 0.05
N SER A 14 -15.33 -0.25 0.44
CA SER A 14 -15.31 1.12 0.96
C SER A 14 -15.14 2.18 -0.11
N LYS A 15 -14.64 1.83 -1.29
CA LYS A 15 -14.41 2.78 -2.38
C LYS A 15 -15.02 2.25 -3.67
N LYS A 16 -15.99 2.99 -4.21
CA LYS A 16 -16.66 2.63 -5.45
C LYS A 16 -15.80 2.87 -6.68
N ASN A 17 -14.86 3.82 -6.62
CA ASN A 17 -14.04 4.23 -7.76
C ASN A 17 -12.57 4.15 -7.44
N ILE A 18 -12.06 2.93 -7.24
CA ILE A 18 -10.63 2.71 -7.05
C ILE A 18 -9.94 2.81 -8.41
N ARG A 19 -8.92 3.64 -8.51
CA ARG A 19 -8.17 3.88 -9.75
C ARG A 19 -6.75 3.36 -9.68
N ASN A 20 -6.07 3.60 -8.57
CA ASN A 20 -4.64 3.32 -8.47
C ASN A 20 -4.30 2.72 -7.12
N ILE A 21 -3.48 1.67 -7.15
CA ILE A 21 -2.93 1.04 -5.95
C ILE A 21 -1.42 1.12 -6.05
N LEU A 22 -0.78 1.67 -5.04
CA LEU A 22 0.67 1.75 -4.97
C LEU A 22 1.22 0.56 -4.19
N VAL A 23 2.22 -0.10 -4.76
CA VAL A 23 2.89 -1.25 -4.14
C VAL A 23 4.34 -0.89 -3.90
N ILE A 24 4.81 -1.07 -2.67
CA ILE A 24 6.17 -0.72 -2.27
C ILE A 24 6.80 -1.94 -1.59
N GLY A 25 7.87 -2.45 -2.18
CA GLY A 25 8.67 -3.50 -1.57
C GLY A 25 8.05 -4.89 -1.55
N THR A 26 6.89 -5.10 -2.16
CA THR A 26 6.27 -6.44 -2.17
C THR A 26 6.99 -7.35 -3.16
N GLY A 27 7.05 -8.65 -2.82
CA GLY A 27 7.55 -9.66 -3.72
C GLY A 27 6.60 -9.90 -4.89
N TRP A 28 7.15 -10.52 -5.93
CA TRP A 28 6.41 -10.78 -7.16
C TRP A 28 5.13 -11.62 -6.94
N GLU A 29 5.09 -12.48 -5.92
CA GLU A 29 3.93 -13.33 -5.63
C GLU A 29 2.68 -12.54 -5.22
N LYS A 30 2.83 -11.33 -4.76
CA LYS A 30 1.71 -10.48 -4.37
C LYS A 30 1.17 -9.65 -5.52
N LEU A 31 2.00 -9.33 -6.50
CA LEU A 31 1.60 -8.55 -7.66
C LEU A 31 0.52 -9.24 -8.49
N PRO A 32 0.63 -10.56 -8.80
CA PRO A 32 -0.44 -11.23 -9.54
C PRO A 32 -1.79 -11.15 -8.83
N LEU A 33 -1.79 -11.32 -7.51
CA LEU A 33 -3.01 -11.28 -6.70
C LEU A 33 -3.69 -9.90 -6.79
N LEU A 34 -2.89 -8.84 -6.70
CA LEU A 34 -3.42 -7.47 -6.80
C LEU A 34 -3.90 -7.15 -8.21
N CYS A 35 -3.12 -7.48 -9.22
CA CYS A 35 -3.48 -7.19 -10.60
C CYS A 35 -4.74 -7.94 -11.04
N ASP A 36 -4.87 -9.19 -10.64
CA ASP A 36 -6.04 -10.01 -10.98
C ASP A 36 -7.27 -9.63 -10.17
N GLY A 37 -7.06 -9.26 -8.89
CA GLY A 37 -8.15 -8.84 -8.00
C GLY A 37 -8.72 -7.47 -8.36
N PHE A 38 -7.95 -6.64 -9.06
CA PHE A 38 -8.33 -5.28 -9.46
C PHE A 38 -8.04 -5.06 -10.94
N ALA A 39 -8.64 -5.90 -11.82
CA ALA A 39 -8.33 -5.88 -13.24
C ALA A 39 -8.60 -4.55 -13.93
N SER A 40 -9.53 -3.73 -13.40
CA SER A 40 -9.84 -2.40 -13.93
C SER A 40 -9.09 -1.27 -13.22
N VAL A 41 -8.15 -1.58 -12.36
CA VAL A 41 -7.39 -0.63 -11.55
C VAL A 41 -5.92 -0.71 -11.93
N PHE A 42 -5.23 0.43 -11.97
CA PHE A 42 -3.79 0.42 -12.18
C PHE A 42 -3.07 0.07 -10.89
N VAL A 43 -2.16 -0.89 -10.97
CA VAL A 43 -1.25 -1.24 -9.89
C VAL A 43 0.10 -0.62 -10.23
N ILE A 44 0.62 0.23 -9.35
CA ILE A 44 1.88 0.93 -9.55
C ILE A 44 2.90 0.35 -8.57
N SER A 45 3.93 -0.30 -9.10
CA SER A 45 4.98 -0.92 -8.29
C SER A 45 6.27 -0.10 -8.35
N ILE A 46 6.88 0.13 -7.20
CA ILE A 46 8.20 0.76 -7.13
C ILE A 46 9.25 -0.33 -7.32
N GLY A 47 10.12 -0.14 -8.29
CA GLY A 47 11.10 -1.12 -8.70
C GLY A 47 10.66 -1.84 -9.97
N SER A 48 11.40 -2.85 -10.38
CA SER A 48 11.10 -3.60 -11.60
C SER A 48 11.26 -5.09 -11.38
N GLN A 49 10.35 -5.86 -11.94
CA GLN A 49 10.36 -7.32 -11.90
C GLN A 49 9.96 -7.87 -13.28
N ASP A 50 10.14 -9.15 -13.49
CA ASP A 50 9.79 -9.78 -14.78
C ASP A 50 8.30 -9.96 -15.00
N PHE A 51 7.52 -9.90 -13.94
CA PHE A 51 6.07 -10.04 -14.02
C PHE A 51 5.45 -8.88 -14.80
N ARG A 52 4.55 -9.18 -15.70
CA ARG A 52 3.87 -8.17 -16.55
C ARG A 52 2.37 -8.43 -16.60
N ARG A 53 1.60 -7.33 -16.54
CA ARG A 53 0.14 -7.32 -16.73
C ARG A 53 -0.25 -5.98 -17.37
N LYS A 54 -1.38 -5.92 -18.05
CA LYS A 54 -1.87 -4.69 -18.70
C LYS A 54 -2.08 -3.55 -17.72
N ASN A 55 -2.51 -3.87 -16.50
CA ASN A 55 -2.80 -2.87 -15.47
C ASN A 55 -1.64 -2.67 -14.48
N LEU A 56 -0.46 -3.15 -14.81
CA LEU A 56 0.72 -3.00 -13.94
C LEU A 56 1.71 -2.01 -14.54
N ILE A 57 2.08 -1.01 -13.75
CA ILE A 57 3.05 0.02 -14.12
C ILE A 57 4.19 -0.02 -13.11
N TYR A 58 5.42 -0.02 -13.60
CA TYR A 58 6.61 0.06 -12.76
C TYR A 58 7.16 1.48 -12.74
N LYS A 59 7.51 1.98 -11.54
CA LYS A 59 8.22 3.23 -11.34
C LYS A 59 9.60 2.92 -10.78
N GLU A 60 10.61 3.68 -11.21
CA GLU A 60 12.01 3.36 -10.90
C GLU A 60 12.38 3.59 -9.44
N SER A 61 11.85 4.62 -8.82
CA SER A 61 12.27 4.98 -7.47
C SER A 61 11.19 5.69 -6.68
N PHE A 62 11.42 5.78 -5.37
CA PHE A 62 10.58 6.54 -4.44
C PHE A 62 10.56 8.04 -4.74
N ASP A 63 11.57 8.58 -5.41
CA ASP A 63 11.64 10.00 -5.70
C ASP A 63 10.46 10.45 -6.57
N GLN A 64 9.85 9.54 -7.30
CA GLN A 64 8.71 9.82 -8.16
C GLN A 64 7.36 9.75 -7.45
N ILE A 65 7.37 9.40 -6.16
CA ILE A 65 6.12 9.11 -5.43
C ILE A 65 5.21 10.35 -5.32
N GLY A 66 5.79 11.54 -5.20
CA GLY A 66 5.03 12.78 -5.08
C GLY A 66 4.36 13.22 -6.37
N THR A 67 4.72 12.63 -7.52
CA THR A 67 4.15 12.96 -8.83
C THR A 67 3.15 11.92 -9.31
N LEU A 68 2.86 10.90 -8.49
CA LEU A 68 1.90 9.86 -8.86
C LEU A 68 0.47 10.41 -8.90
N PRO A 69 -0.41 9.78 -9.71
CA PRO A 69 -1.83 10.14 -9.70
C PRO A 69 -2.49 9.77 -8.37
N ASP A 70 -3.77 10.04 -8.24
CA ASP A 70 -4.54 9.72 -7.05
C ASP A 70 -4.32 8.27 -6.62
N ILE A 71 -3.81 8.08 -5.41
CA ILE A 71 -3.55 6.75 -4.85
C ILE A 71 -4.66 6.42 -3.86
N ASP A 72 -5.41 5.36 -4.15
CA ASP A 72 -6.54 4.95 -3.31
C ASP A 72 -6.15 3.96 -2.24
N ALA A 73 -5.10 3.19 -2.49
CA ALA A 73 -4.62 2.18 -1.56
C ALA A 73 -3.12 2.01 -1.70
N ILE A 74 -2.47 1.64 -0.60
CA ILE A 74 -1.02 1.41 -0.56
C ILE A 74 -0.79 0.05 0.06
N VAL A 75 0.03 -0.78 -0.60
CA VAL A 75 0.53 -2.05 -0.05
C VAL A 75 2.03 -1.88 0.14
N MET A 76 2.49 -1.98 1.37
CA MET A 76 3.88 -1.75 1.72
C MET A 76 4.45 -2.93 2.50
N ASP A 77 5.60 -3.44 2.04
CA ASP A 77 6.41 -4.39 2.82
C ASP A 77 7.40 -3.60 3.64
N ARG A 78 7.27 -3.68 4.96
CA ARG A 78 8.22 -3.08 5.87
C ARG A 78 9.48 -3.95 5.92
N ASP A 79 10.60 -3.42 5.45
CA ASP A 79 11.89 -4.09 5.58
C ASP A 79 12.93 -3.12 6.14
N GLN A 80 14.21 -3.49 6.17
CA GLN A 80 15.25 -2.68 6.78
C GLN A 80 15.41 -1.31 6.13
N ASP A 81 15.13 -1.21 4.83
CA ASP A 81 15.35 0.02 4.06
C ASP A 81 14.06 0.78 3.76
N ILE A 82 12.90 0.15 3.97
CA ILE A 82 11.61 0.74 3.62
C ILE A 82 10.83 1.05 4.89
N HIS A 83 10.69 2.33 5.20
CA HIS A 83 10.00 2.84 6.39
C HIS A 83 8.75 3.60 6.00
N VAL A 84 7.76 3.65 6.89
CA VAL A 84 6.51 4.38 6.64
C VAL A 84 6.73 5.87 6.38
N TYR A 85 7.84 6.43 6.83
CA TYR A 85 8.19 7.83 6.57
C TYR A 85 8.28 8.15 5.09
N LYS A 86 8.58 7.16 4.26
CA LYS A 86 8.61 7.29 2.80
C LYS A 86 7.26 7.65 2.22
N LEU A 87 6.17 7.39 2.95
CA LEU A 87 4.82 7.65 2.49
C LEU A 87 4.38 9.10 2.74
N LEU A 88 5.17 9.91 3.42
CA LEU A 88 4.79 11.27 3.81
C LEU A 88 4.17 12.11 2.68
N PRO A 89 4.73 12.14 1.46
CA PRO A 89 4.14 12.91 0.38
C PRO A 89 2.71 12.50 0.04
N LEU A 90 2.35 11.24 0.29
CA LEU A 90 1.02 10.70 -0.02
C LEU A 90 0.05 10.86 1.14
N LEU A 91 0.53 10.76 2.38
CA LEU A 91 -0.33 10.79 3.58
C LEU A 91 -1.11 12.10 3.71
N ASN A 92 -0.50 13.20 3.30
CA ASN A 92 -1.12 14.52 3.37
C ASN A 92 -1.94 14.85 2.13
N LYS A 93 -1.77 14.10 1.05
CA LYS A 93 -2.41 14.37 -0.23
C LYS A 93 -3.63 13.51 -0.47
N TYR A 94 -3.62 12.25 -0.03
CA TYR A 94 -4.68 11.28 -0.28
C TYR A 94 -5.14 10.60 1.00
N GLN A 95 -6.31 10.02 0.97
CA GLN A 95 -6.86 9.23 2.08
C GLN A 95 -6.78 7.74 1.76
N SER A 96 -5.59 7.28 1.40
CA SER A 96 -5.36 5.90 1.02
C SER A 96 -5.55 4.94 2.19
N VAL A 97 -6.08 3.74 1.91
CA VAL A 97 -6.04 2.64 2.87
C VAL A 97 -4.68 1.98 2.73
N ILE A 98 -4.03 1.67 3.84
CA ILE A 98 -2.64 1.18 3.83
C ILE A 98 -2.59 -0.22 4.45
N LEU A 99 -2.06 -1.18 3.69
CA LEU A 99 -1.67 -2.48 4.21
C LEU A 99 -0.16 -2.46 4.44
N VAL A 100 0.27 -2.62 5.70
CA VAL A 100 1.68 -2.74 6.04
C VAL A 100 1.95 -4.20 6.41
N GLN A 101 2.88 -4.83 5.71
CA GLN A 101 3.35 -6.18 5.96
C GLN A 101 4.76 -6.13 6.55
N GLY A 102 5.18 -7.20 7.26
CA GLY A 102 6.47 -7.23 7.90
C GLY A 102 6.53 -6.37 9.16
N ILE A 103 5.46 -6.39 9.95
CA ILE A 103 5.33 -5.52 11.12
C ILE A 103 6.31 -5.84 12.25
N GLU A 104 6.99 -6.97 12.20
CA GLU A 104 8.04 -7.30 13.17
C GLU A 104 9.20 -6.29 13.11
N LEU A 105 9.34 -5.59 11.99
CA LEU A 105 10.34 -4.53 11.84
C LEU A 105 9.77 -3.13 12.14
N PHE A 106 8.48 -3.05 12.46
CA PHE A 106 7.78 -1.79 12.66
C PHE A 106 8.10 -1.19 14.03
N ALA A 107 8.74 -0.03 14.05
CA ALA A 107 9.12 0.64 15.29
C ALA A 107 7.94 1.42 15.89
N LYS A 108 8.01 1.67 17.21
CA LYS A 108 7.00 2.48 17.90
C LYS A 108 6.83 3.87 17.29
N SER A 109 7.94 4.45 16.82
CA SER A 109 7.91 5.76 16.16
C SER A 109 7.11 5.75 14.87
N GLU A 110 7.07 4.61 14.17
CA GLU A 110 6.30 4.47 12.96
C GLU A 110 4.79 4.42 13.23
N TYR A 111 4.38 3.75 14.32
CA TYR A 111 2.99 3.79 14.79
C TYR A 111 2.56 5.22 15.10
N LYS A 112 3.42 5.92 15.84
CA LYS A 112 3.15 7.31 16.22
C LYS A 112 3.06 8.21 14.99
N PHE A 113 3.94 7.98 14.01
CA PHE A 113 3.96 8.74 12.77
C PHE A 113 2.63 8.63 12.02
N LEU A 114 2.14 7.40 11.83
CA LEU A 114 0.85 7.19 11.15
C LEU A 114 -0.32 7.79 11.94
N LYS A 115 -0.33 7.62 13.26
CA LYS A 115 -1.37 8.20 14.11
C LYS A 115 -1.38 9.72 14.04
N THR A 116 -0.20 10.34 14.03
CA THR A 116 -0.07 11.80 13.92
C THR A 116 -0.68 12.32 12.62
N HIS A 117 -0.64 11.52 11.56
CA HIS A 117 -1.21 11.87 10.27
C HIS A 117 -2.67 11.42 10.11
N GLY A 118 -3.34 11.08 11.19
CA GLY A 118 -4.77 10.77 11.20
C GLY A 118 -5.13 9.34 10.86
N TYR A 119 -4.17 8.41 10.92
CA TYR A 119 -4.40 7.00 10.62
C TYR A 119 -4.61 6.18 11.88
N ALA A 120 -5.43 5.14 11.78
CA ALA A 120 -5.63 4.17 12.84
C ALA A 120 -5.61 2.76 12.26
N VAL A 121 -5.16 1.80 13.08
CA VAL A 121 -5.23 0.39 12.73
C VAL A 121 -6.68 -0.05 12.80
N VAL A 122 -7.20 -0.58 11.71
CA VAL A 122 -8.58 -1.07 11.65
C VAL A 122 -8.65 -2.59 11.63
N GLU A 123 -7.53 -3.24 11.33
CA GLU A 123 -7.46 -4.70 11.37
C GLU A 123 -6.02 -5.14 11.60
N MET A 124 -5.82 -6.19 12.42
CA MET A 124 -4.50 -6.70 12.76
C MET A 124 -4.40 -8.19 12.40
N PHE A 125 -3.26 -8.57 11.85
CA PHE A 125 -2.90 -9.95 11.56
C PHE A 125 -1.56 -10.26 12.22
N SER A 126 -1.13 -11.51 12.19
CA SER A 126 0.14 -11.90 12.83
C SER A 126 1.36 -11.18 12.25
N ASP A 127 1.32 -10.84 10.97
CA ASP A 127 2.45 -10.24 10.24
C ASP A 127 2.11 -8.93 9.54
N SER A 128 0.88 -8.42 9.69
CA SER A 128 0.39 -7.29 8.90
C SER A 128 -0.65 -6.47 9.64
N HIS A 129 -0.71 -5.18 9.31
CA HIS A 129 -1.76 -4.28 9.80
C HIS A 129 -2.42 -3.56 8.63
N ILE A 130 -3.73 -3.34 8.74
CA ILE A 130 -4.45 -2.46 7.82
C ILE A 130 -4.74 -1.16 8.54
N TRP A 131 -4.35 -0.04 7.92
CA TRP A 131 -4.54 1.31 8.44
C TRP A 131 -5.51 2.08 7.56
N LYS A 132 -6.32 2.91 8.19
CA LYS A 132 -7.28 3.77 7.50
C LYS A 132 -7.23 5.16 8.10
N LYS A 133 -7.36 6.18 7.25
CA LYS A 133 -7.43 7.56 7.71
C LYS A 133 -8.80 7.82 8.33
N ILE A 134 -8.79 8.36 9.55
CA ILE A 134 -10.02 8.58 10.33
C ILE A 134 -10.30 10.07 10.53
N ASN A 135 -9.42 10.94 10.09
CA ASN A 135 -9.60 12.39 10.21
C ASN A 135 -9.62 13.05 8.85
#